data_e9da30ae559a3fdb8b74587318450ebd
#
_entry.id   e9da30ae559a3fdb8b74587318450ebd
#
_cell.length_a   1.000
_cell.length_b   1.000
_cell.length_c   1.000
_cell.angle_alpha   90.00
_cell.angle_beta   90.00
_cell.angle_gamma   90.00
#
_symmetry.space_group_name_H-M   'P 1'
#
loop_
_entity.id
_entity.type
_entity.pdbx_description
1 polymer ?
#
loop_
_entity_poly.entity_id
_entity_poly.type
_entity_poly.pdbx_seq_one_letter_code
_entity_poly.pdbx_strand_id
1 'polypeptide(L)'
;MAFEILGLDHVVLRVADMDRMLRFYREVLGCDEERRVDAIGLVQLRAGRSLIDLIQEKVGRSQSGRNMDHFALRIEPFDEGALRTDLEGHGVPVGAVESRYGADGQGPSLYIEDPEGNTVELKGPPAST
;
A
#
# COMPACT_ATOMS: atom_id res chain seq x y z
N MET A 1 -21.79 0.52 7.76
CA MET A 1 -20.36 0.72 7.45
C MET A 1 -20.11 2.13 7.01
N ALA A 2 -18.98 2.69 7.43
CA ALA A 2 -18.62 4.07 7.13
C ALA A 2 -18.04 4.26 5.72
N PHE A 3 -17.82 3.18 4.98
CA PHE A 3 -17.15 3.25 3.67
C PHE A 3 -17.44 2.00 2.85
N GLU A 4 -17.17 2.09 1.56
CA GLU A 4 -17.17 0.94 0.66
C GLU A 4 -15.76 0.61 0.23
N ILE A 5 -15.47 -0.68 0.12
CA ILE A 5 -14.21 -1.16 -0.46
C ILE A 5 -14.42 -1.28 -1.97
N LEU A 6 -13.62 -0.56 -2.75
CA LEU A 6 -13.72 -0.57 -4.20
C LEU A 6 -12.80 -1.61 -4.84
N GLY A 7 -11.76 -2.02 -4.14
CA GLY A 7 -10.83 -3.03 -4.63
C GLY A 7 -9.47 -2.88 -3.98
N LEU A 8 -8.51 -3.67 -4.44
CA LEU A 8 -7.13 -3.52 -4.01
C LEU A 8 -6.51 -2.31 -4.68
N ASP A 9 -5.85 -1.47 -3.90
CA ASP A 9 -5.11 -0.33 -4.41
C ASP A 9 -3.70 -0.78 -4.81
N HIS A 10 -2.98 -1.39 -3.88
CA HIS A 10 -1.63 -1.87 -4.13
C HIS A 10 -1.21 -2.91 -3.11
N VAL A 11 -0.16 -3.65 -3.44
CA VAL A 11 0.54 -4.53 -2.51
C VAL A 11 2.00 -4.06 -2.44
N VAL A 12 2.62 -4.16 -1.27
CA VAL A 12 4.01 -3.76 -1.10
C VAL A 12 4.84 -4.97 -0.73
N LEU A 13 5.83 -5.28 -1.57
CA LEU A 13 6.74 -6.40 -1.37
C LEU A 13 8.12 -5.87 -1.01
N ARG A 14 8.74 -6.47 0.00
CA ARG A 14 10.15 -6.22 0.31
C ARG A 14 11.00 -7.10 -0.56
N VAL A 15 11.98 -6.53 -1.24
CA VAL A 15 12.79 -7.27 -2.21
C VAL A 15 14.26 -7.24 -1.83
N ALA A 16 14.93 -8.34 -2.06
CA ALA A 16 16.36 -8.46 -1.80
C ALA A 16 17.17 -7.96 -3.00
N ASP A 17 16.72 -8.27 -4.21
CA ASP A 17 17.40 -7.90 -5.46
C ASP A 17 16.43 -7.14 -6.35
N MET A 18 16.49 -5.82 -6.30
CA MET A 18 15.57 -4.96 -7.03
C MET A 18 15.66 -5.17 -8.54
N ASP A 19 16.88 -5.24 -9.09
CA ASP A 19 17.02 -5.37 -10.55
C ASP A 19 16.39 -6.65 -11.07
N ARG A 20 16.58 -7.74 -10.33
CA ARG A 20 16.01 -9.02 -10.70
C ARG A 20 14.48 -9.00 -10.64
N MET A 21 13.93 -8.38 -9.60
CA MET A 21 12.49 -8.27 -9.44
C MET A 21 11.88 -7.36 -10.49
N LEU A 22 12.54 -6.26 -10.83
CA LEU A 22 12.07 -5.37 -11.89
C LEU A 22 12.04 -6.08 -13.24
N ARG A 23 13.07 -6.84 -13.56
CA ARG A 23 13.06 -7.62 -14.81
C ARG A 23 11.90 -8.59 -14.86
N PHE A 24 11.61 -9.26 -13.75
CA PHE A 24 10.49 -10.20 -13.71
C PHE A 24 9.16 -9.50 -13.95
N TYR A 25 8.86 -8.48 -13.16
CA TYR A 25 7.54 -7.83 -13.26
C TYR A 25 7.38 -7.03 -14.55
N ARG A 26 8.45 -6.43 -15.06
CA ARG A 26 8.36 -5.63 -16.29
C ARG A 26 8.46 -6.50 -17.54
N GLU A 27 9.45 -7.38 -17.61
CA GLU A 27 9.71 -8.14 -18.86
C GLU A 27 8.84 -9.39 -18.96
N VAL A 28 8.62 -10.10 -17.84
CA VAL A 28 7.81 -11.32 -17.88
C VAL A 28 6.32 -11.01 -17.78
N LEU A 29 5.93 -10.13 -16.85
CA LEU A 29 4.51 -9.83 -16.63
C LEU A 29 4.01 -8.57 -17.34
N GLY A 30 4.89 -7.74 -17.83
CA GLY A 30 4.49 -6.56 -18.61
C GLY A 30 4.05 -5.36 -17.80
N CYS A 31 4.42 -5.28 -16.52
CA CYS A 31 4.13 -4.10 -15.72
C CYS A 31 5.01 -2.93 -16.14
N ASP A 32 4.42 -1.73 -16.18
CA ASP A 32 5.18 -0.51 -16.47
C ASP A 32 5.59 0.16 -15.16
N GLU A 33 6.77 0.77 -15.16
CA GLU A 33 7.19 1.56 -14.01
C GLU A 33 6.37 2.85 -13.96
N GLU A 34 5.65 3.05 -12.85
CA GLU A 34 4.80 4.22 -12.68
C GLU A 34 5.55 5.36 -12.00
N ARG A 35 6.33 5.01 -10.97
CA ARG A 35 6.94 6.01 -10.11
C ARG A 35 8.11 5.37 -9.38
N ARG A 36 9.10 6.21 -9.04
CA ARG A 36 10.26 5.74 -8.27
C ARG A 36 10.62 6.79 -7.22
N VAL A 37 10.93 6.32 -6.02
CA VAL A 37 11.41 7.21 -4.95
C VAL A 37 12.73 6.62 -4.44
N ASP A 38 13.83 7.08 -5.03
CA ASP A 38 15.16 6.50 -4.76
C ASP A 38 15.58 6.66 -3.29
N ALA A 39 15.16 7.76 -2.66
CA ALA A 39 15.54 8.03 -1.27
C ALA A 39 15.11 6.92 -0.31
N ILE A 40 14.05 6.20 -0.62
CA ILE A 40 13.55 5.10 0.23
C ILE A 40 13.62 3.74 -0.46
N GLY A 41 14.26 3.68 -1.63
CA GLY A 41 14.40 2.44 -2.37
C GLY A 41 13.10 1.86 -2.90
N LEU A 42 12.17 2.72 -3.30
CA LEU A 42 10.84 2.34 -3.73
C LEU A 42 10.69 2.45 -5.24
N VAL A 43 10.14 1.39 -5.86
CA VAL A 43 9.71 1.42 -7.27
C VAL A 43 8.27 0.96 -7.32
N GLN A 44 7.42 1.77 -7.92
CA GLN A 44 5.99 1.46 -8.06
C GLN A 44 5.68 1.05 -9.48
N LEU A 45 5.08 -0.12 -9.63
CA LEU A 45 4.78 -0.71 -10.94
C LEU A 45 3.27 -0.73 -11.15
N ARG A 46 2.84 -0.33 -12.35
CA ARG A 46 1.43 -0.40 -12.71
C ARG A 46 1.06 -1.83 -13.12
N ALA A 47 0.06 -2.39 -12.43
CA ALA A 47 -0.47 -3.72 -12.70
C ALA A 47 -1.98 -3.58 -12.94
N GLY A 48 -2.34 -3.15 -14.15
CA GLY A 48 -3.73 -2.86 -14.46
C GLY A 48 -4.26 -1.69 -13.64
N ARG A 49 -5.26 -1.94 -12.83
CA ARG A 49 -5.87 -0.90 -11.99
C ARG A 49 -5.15 -0.72 -10.67
N SER A 50 -4.21 -1.59 -10.35
CA SER A 50 -3.52 -1.62 -9.07
C SER A 50 -2.04 -1.33 -9.25
N LEU A 51 -1.34 -1.15 -8.13
CA LEU A 51 0.11 -1.02 -8.13
C LEU A 51 0.73 -2.20 -7.40
N ILE A 52 1.90 -2.61 -7.87
CA ILE A 52 2.80 -3.48 -7.11
C ILE A 52 3.99 -2.62 -6.76
N ASP A 53 4.18 -2.39 -5.47
CA ASP A 53 5.27 -1.57 -4.97
C ASP A 53 6.39 -2.49 -4.51
N LEU A 54 7.60 -2.24 -4.99
CA LEU A 54 8.79 -2.98 -4.57
C LEU A 54 9.65 -2.06 -3.73
N ILE A 55 9.95 -2.49 -2.50
CA ILE A 55 10.80 -1.71 -1.62
C ILE A 55 12.04 -2.53 -1.28
N GLN A 56 13.21 -1.92 -1.46
CA GLN A 56 14.48 -2.59 -1.21
C GLN A 56 14.66 -2.90 0.27
N GLU A 57 14.98 -4.15 0.59
CA GLU A 57 15.32 -4.54 1.95
C GLU A 57 16.64 -3.92 2.36
N LYS A 58 16.71 -3.55 3.63
CA LYS A 58 17.95 -3.02 4.18
C LYS A 58 18.96 -4.13 4.39
N VAL A 59 20.24 -3.82 4.18
CA VAL A 59 21.33 -4.77 4.40
C VAL A 59 21.32 -5.25 5.85
N GLY A 60 21.48 -6.55 6.03
CA GLY A 60 21.52 -7.17 7.36
C GLY A 60 20.16 -7.56 7.91
N ARG A 61 19.10 -7.25 7.21
CA ARG A 61 17.77 -7.66 7.63
C ARG A 61 17.58 -9.15 7.37
N SER A 62 16.90 -9.82 8.33
CA SER A 62 16.64 -11.24 8.22
C SER A 62 15.78 -11.56 6.99
N GLN A 63 16.16 -12.60 6.26
CA GLN A 63 15.37 -13.10 5.15
C GLN A 63 14.20 -13.96 5.64
N SER A 64 14.21 -14.35 6.90
CA SER A 64 13.11 -15.13 7.47
C SER A 64 11.94 -14.21 7.79
N GLY A 65 10.74 -14.66 7.47
CA GLY A 65 9.53 -13.90 7.74
C GLY A 65 8.86 -13.41 6.47
N ARG A 66 7.99 -12.47 6.64
CA ARG A 66 7.12 -11.99 5.56
C ARG A 66 7.84 -11.02 4.65
N ASN A 67 7.75 -11.25 3.35
CA ASN A 67 8.24 -10.28 2.38
C ASN A 67 7.14 -9.30 1.94
N MET A 68 5.88 -9.56 2.28
CA MET A 68 4.82 -8.59 2.04
C MET A 68 4.81 -7.58 3.17
N ASP A 69 5.01 -6.31 2.85
CA ASP A 69 5.01 -5.24 3.83
C ASP A 69 3.59 -4.89 4.27
N HIS A 70 2.74 -4.61 3.30
CA HIS A 70 1.32 -4.35 3.53
C HIS A 70 0.56 -4.45 2.22
N PHE A 71 -0.77 -4.47 2.32
CA PHE A 71 -1.62 -4.27 1.15
C PHE A 71 -2.59 -3.14 1.44
N ALA A 72 -3.11 -2.52 0.40
CA ALA A 72 -4.01 -1.39 0.53
C ALA A 72 -5.35 -1.67 -0.12
N LEU A 73 -6.40 -1.27 0.57
CA LEU A 73 -7.76 -1.31 0.05
C LEU A 73 -8.18 0.11 -0.30
N ARG A 74 -8.71 0.28 -1.51
CA ARG A 74 -9.27 1.55 -1.94
C ARG A 74 -10.68 1.66 -1.40
N ILE A 75 -10.95 2.70 -0.62
CA ILE A 75 -12.23 2.90 0.03
C ILE A 75 -12.86 4.23 -0.37
N GLU A 76 -14.16 4.33 -0.26
CA GLU A 76 -14.93 5.57 -0.38
C GLU A 76 -16.17 5.50 0.51
N PRO A 77 -16.56 6.61 1.14
CA PRO A 77 -15.78 7.84 1.27
C PRO A 77 -14.64 7.67 2.26
N PHE A 78 -13.69 8.59 2.25
CA PHE A 78 -12.66 8.64 3.28
C PHE A 78 -12.98 9.80 4.20
N ASP A 79 -13.64 9.50 5.30
CA ASP A 79 -14.02 10.45 6.34
C ASP A 79 -13.34 10.01 7.62
N GLU A 80 -12.30 10.73 8.02
CA GLU A 80 -11.47 10.32 9.16
C GLU A 80 -12.28 10.11 10.43
N GLY A 81 -13.18 11.03 10.75
CA GLY A 81 -13.99 10.91 11.97
C GLY A 81 -14.87 9.68 11.96
N ALA A 82 -15.57 9.44 10.85
CA ALA A 82 -16.45 8.29 10.71
C ALA A 82 -15.67 6.98 10.70
N LEU A 83 -14.52 6.95 10.00
CA LEU A 83 -13.65 5.77 9.96
C LEU A 83 -13.13 5.43 11.35
N ARG A 84 -12.65 6.43 12.07
CA ARG A 84 -12.10 6.22 13.40
C ARG A 84 -13.16 5.72 14.36
N THR A 85 -14.33 6.32 14.33
CA THR A 85 -15.45 5.90 15.18
C THR A 85 -15.86 4.46 14.89
N ASP A 86 -15.99 4.11 13.61
CA ASP A 86 -16.41 2.78 13.19
C ASP A 86 -15.37 1.72 13.57
N LEU A 87 -14.11 1.96 13.24
CA LEU A 87 -13.03 1.00 13.48
C LEU A 87 -12.75 0.83 14.97
N GLU A 88 -12.67 1.93 15.71
CA GLU A 88 -12.43 1.85 17.16
C GLU A 88 -13.60 1.21 17.87
N GLY A 89 -14.82 1.37 17.35
CA GLY A 89 -16.00 0.69 17.85
C GLY A 89 -15.92 -0.83 17.71
N HIS A 90 -15.14 -1.33 16.76
CA HIS A 90 -14.85 -2.75 16.60
C HIS A 90 -13.57 -3.17 17.33
N GLY A 91 -12.96 -2.30 18.10
CA GLY A 91 -11.75 -2.60 18.84
C GLY A 91 -10.48 -2.55 17.99
N VAL A 92 -10.52 -1.88 16.85
CA VAL A 92 -9.37 -1.76 15.94
C VAL A 92 -8.69 -0.40 16.13
N PRO A 93 -7.45 -0.38 16.65
CA PRO A 93 -6.71 0.88 16.75
C PRO A 93 -6.44 1.46 15.36
N VAL A 94 -6.54 2.79 15.24
CA VAL A 94 -6.40 3.49 13.96
C VAL A 94 -5.18 4.40 14.01
N GLY A 95 -4.31 4.26 13.02
CA GLY A 95 -3.13 5.10 12.89
C GLY A 95 -3.48 6.51 12.42
N ALA A 96 -2.45 7.36 12.31
CA ALA A 96 -2.62 8.73 11.82
C ALA A 96 -2.94 8.75 10.33
N VAL A 97 -3.77 9.69 9.92
CA VAL A 97 -4.03 9.91 8.49
C VAL A 97 -2.87 10.67 7.88
N GLU A 98 -2.36 10.17 6.77
CA GLU A 98 -1.31 10.84 6.01
C GLU A 98 -1.63 10.78 4.53
N SER A 99 -1.05 11.69 3.76
CA SER A 99 -1.20 11.68 2.31
C SER A 99 -0.20 10.70 1.72
N ARG A 100 -0.70 9.75 0.92
CA ARG A 100 0.15 8.74 0.28
C ARG A 100 -0.27 8.56 -1.17
N TYR A 101 0.69 8.11 -1.99
CA TYR A 101 0.43 7.83 -3.40
C TYR A 101 -0.06 6.39 -3.55
N GLY A 102 -1.10 6.22 -4.35
CA GLY A 102 -1.66 4.91 -4.66
C GLY A 102 -2.09 4.79 -6.11
N ALA A 103 -2.85 3.76 -6.40
CA ALA A 103 -3.26 3.43 -7.77
C ALA A 103 -4.01 4.57 -8.46
N ASP A 104 -4.78 5.34 -7.70
CA ASP A 104 -5.56 6.46 -8.24
C ASP A 104 -4.89 7.82 -8.02
N GLY A 105 -3.71 7.86 -7.40
CA GLY A 105 -2.99 9.09 -7.14
C GLY A 105 -2.76 9.38 -5.67
N GLN A 106 -2.33 10.59 -5.39
CA GLN A 106 -2.02 11.04 -4.02
C GLN A 106 -3.32 11.35 -3.28
N GLY A 107 -3.47 10.83 -2.08
CA GLY A 107 -4.65 11.08 -1.28
C GLY A 107 -4.51 10.54 0.13
N PRO A 108 -5.55 10.71 0.95
CA PRO A 108 -5.48 10.34 2.36
C PRO A 108 -5.44 8.83 2.55
N SER A 109 -4.70 8.39 3.56
CA SER A 109 -4.68 6.99 3.95
C SER A 109 -4.37 6.85 5.41
N LEU A 110 -4.70 5.68 5.96
CA LEU A 110 -4.33 5.31 7.32
C LEU A 110 -4.03 3.82 7.38
N TYR A 111 -3.29 3.40 8.39
CA TYR A 111 -2.96 1.99 8.60
C TYR A 111 -3.73 1.43 9.77
N ILE A 112 -4.16 0.18 9.62
CA ILE A 112 -4.70 -0.65 10.69
C ILE A 112 -4.02 -2.01 10.62
N GLU A 113 -4.26 -2.85 11.61
CA GLU A 113 -3.77 -4.22 11.59
C GLU A 113 -4.94 -5.20 11.69
N ASP A 114 -4.83 -6.33 10.99
CA ASP A 114 -5.79 -7.40 11.14
C ASP A 114 -5.47 -8.21 12.41
N PRO A 115 -6.33 -9.17 12.81
CA PRO A 115 -6.11 -9.93 14.06
C PRO A 115 -4.80 -10.71 14.12
N GLU A 116 -4.16 -10.99 13.00
CA GLU A 116 -2.88 -11.70 12.96
C GLU A 116 -1.69 -10.80 12.67
N GLY A 117 -1.90 -9.49 12.76
CA GLY A 117 -0.82 -8.53 12.64
C GLY A 117 -0.43 -8.14 11.21
N ASN A 118 -1.26 -8.47 10.23
CA ASN A 118 -1.01 -7.98 8.87
C ASN A 118 -1.40 -6.52 8.78
N THR A 119 -0.51 -5.69 8.21
CA THR A 119 -0.81 -4.27 8.03
C THR A 119 -1.72 -4.07 6.83
N VAL A 120 -2.79 -3.34 7.04
CA VAL A 120 -3.77 -3.00 6.01
C VAL A 120 -3.82 -1.48 5.90
N GLU A 121 -3.61 -0.98 4.70
CA GLU A 121 -3.77 0.45 4.42
C GLU A 121 -5.17 0.70 3.87
N LEU A 122 -5.89 1.66 4.45
CA LEU A 122 -7.15 2.12 3.89
C LEU A 122 -6.87 3.41 3.15
N LYS A 123 -7.03 3.38 1.82
CA LYS A 123 -6.63 4.45 0.91
C LYS A 123 -7.86 5.13 0.34
N GLY A 124 -7.97 6.42 0.58
CA GLY A 124 -9.08 7.21 0.07
C GLY A 124 -8.88 7.68 -1.37
N PRO A 125 -9.85 8.42 -1.90
CA PRO A 125 -9.76 8.95 -3.26
C PRO A 125 -8.65 9.98 -3.36
N PRO A 126 -8.13 10.22 -4.59
CA PRO A 126 -7.09 11.23 -4.76
C PRO A 126 -7.59 12.59 -4.33
N ALA A 127 -6.70 13.34 -3.68
CA ALA A 127 -7.02 14.68 -3.24
C ALA A 127 -7.22 15.57 -4.47
N SER A 128 -8.30 16.35 -4.44
CA SER A 128 -8.50 17.35 -5.49
C SER A 128 -7.51 18.50 -5.27
N THR A 129 -6.89 18.95 -6.34
CA THR A 129 -5.95 20.08 -6.29
C THR A 129 -6.67 21.36 -6.59
#